data_fd421e4a58a6d5c7bd966402222200a6
#
_entry.id   fd421e4a58a6d5c7bd966402222200a6
#
_cell.length_a   1.000
_cell.length_b   1.000
_cell.length_c   1.000
_cell.angle_alpha   90.00
_cell.angle_beta   90.00
_cell.angle_gamma   90.00
#
_symmetry.space_group_name_H-M   'P 1'
#
loop_
_entity.id
_entity.type
_entity.pdbx_description
1 polymer ?
#
loop_
_entity_poly.entity_id
_entity_poly.type
_entity_poly.pdbx_seq_one_letter_code
_entity_poly.pdbx_strand_id
1 'polypeptide(L)'
;MGPSVPPHLPILDFALADDPVQRPALLNQLREALFDVGFLYIKNHGVSSSIITHLTSRLPALFDLPTDIKADLSKLNSPHFLGYSGFAEETTLGQKDLREQFDFATELPVVYKPAEGRRNSASSNSNAGSSRDFSQLYWRLRGPNQWPPEALLPGFRQALETYHDALQALSYRFVHLVEEAFGIPVGTFDQFFRSDNRSISDDPRLVSDKPTTTRLTYLPPQHRIKLLKYPPNSNNCGQGVGPHKDSSGWLTFLLQIGQEAGLEVLAADGETWIPAPPIDDTFVVNFGNAFEAATEGAVKATVHRVAAPPPSSPARYSIPFFQGLPLDMTVSEIRSYMPLSVRTLQNDARSAEKVGDTVSSFLDARWDALGESQLRKWIRSHEDVGRRWYGDDVVRYYAG
;
A
#
# COMPACT_ATOMS: atom_id res chain seq x y z
N MET A 1 24.60 -28.15 -19.02
CA MET A 1 24.08 -27.00 -18.27
C MET A 1 23.94 -27.43 -16.84
N GLY A 2 24.65 -26.82 -15.89
CA GLY A 2 24.46 -27.10 -14.47
C GLY A 2 23.05 -26.67 -14.03
N PRO A 3 22.52 -27.19 -12.91
CA PRO A 3 21.24 -26.75 -12.40
C PRO A 3 21.31 -25.25 -12.12
N SER A 4 20.49 -24.46 -12.83
CA SER A 4 20.33 -23.03 -12.52
C SER A 4 19.81 -22.89 -11.11
N VAL A 5 20.48 -22.12 -10.26
CA VAL A 5 19.96 -21.76 -8.95
C VAL A 5 18.60 -21.09 -9.19
N PRO A 6 17.52 -21.53 -8.52
CA PRO A 6 16.22 -20.90 -8.70
C PRO A 6 16.34 -19.41 -8.37
N PRO A 7 15.66 -18.54 -9.13
CA PRO A 7 15.71 -17.10 -8.89
C PRO A 7 15.23 -16.82 -7.44
N HIS A 8 15.92 -15.94 -6.74
CA HIS A 8 15.58 -15.50 -5.38
C HIS A 8 15.47 -13.98 -5.34
N LEU A 9 14.64 -13.48 -4.43
CA LEU A 9 14.49 -12.03 -4.24
C LEU A 9 15.75 -11.44 -3.59
N PRO A 10 16.21 -10.26 -4.04
CA PRO A 10 17.38 -9.59 -3.44
C PRO A 10 17.09 -9.17 -1.99
N ILE A 11 18.13 -9.22 -1.15
CA ILE A 11 18.09 -8.77 0.25
C ILE A 11 19.01 -7.58 0.41
N LEU A 12 18.45 -6.40 0.64
CA LEU A 12 19.21 -5.17 0.83
C LEU A 12 19.45 -4.91 2.32
N ASP A 13 20.67 -4.53 2.66
CA ASP A 13 21.04 -4.13 4.02
C ASP A 13 20.82 -2.63 4.20
N PHE A 14 19.74 -2.26 4.90
CA PHE A 14 19.33 -0.86 5.04
C PHE A 14 20.28 -0.05 5.95
N ALA A 15 21.09 -0.71 6.80
CA ALA A 15 22.12 -0.02 7.59
C ALA A 15 23.20 0.62 6.71
N LEU A 16 23.45 0.10 5.51
CA LEU A 16 24.41 0.66 4.55
C LEU A 16 24.00 2.05 4.04
N ALA A 17 22.72 2.44 4.22
CA ALA A 17 22.25 3.77 3.87
C ALA A 17 22.92 4.89 4.68
N ASP A 18 23.41 4.58 5.88
CA ASP A 18 24.06 5.55 6.76
C ASP A 18 25.60 5.53 6.62
N ASP A 19 26.15 4.61 5.85
CA ASP A 19 27.60 4.49 5.57
C ASP A 19 27.95 5.18 4.23
N PRO A 20 28.64 6.32 4.22
CA PRO A 20 28.96 7.06 3.01
C PRO A 20 29.81 6.27 2.01
N VAL A 21 30.57 5.26 2.45
CA VAL A 21 31.43 4.42 1.59
C VAL A 21 30.59 3.32 0.92
N GLN A 22 29.64 2.73 1.63
CA GLN A 22 28.82 1.62 1.14
C GLN A 22 27.48 2.05 0.51
N ARG A 23 27.00 3.25 0.83
CA ARG A 23 25.74 3.81 0.29
C ARG A 23 25.66 3.73 -1.24
N PRO A 24 26.70 4.08 -2.05
CA PRO A 24 26.61 3.95 -3.51
C PRO A 24 26.34 2.52 -3.99
N ALA A 25 26.93 1.52 -3.32
CA ALA A 25 26.69 0.11 -3.65
C ALA A 25 25.23 -0.30 -3.31
N LEU A 26 24.70 0.16 -2.17
CA LEU A 26 23.30 -0.06 -1.81
C LEU A 26 22.35 0.56 -2.84
N LEU A 27 22.61 1.79 -3.29
CA LEU A 27 21.77 2.46 -4.29
C LEU A 27 21.77 1.71 -5.64
N ASN A 28 22.92 1.15 -6.06
CA ASN A 28 22.99 0.32 -7.26
C ASN A 28 22.17 -0.97 -7.08
N GLN A 29 22.31 -1.68 -5.95
CA GLN A 29 21.52 -2.87 -5.65
C GLN A 29 20.03 -2.55 -5.61
N LEU A 30 19.63 -1.41 -5.02
CA LEU A 30 18.25 -0.96 -5.01
C LEU A 30 17.75 -0.73 -6.43
N ARG A 31 18.53 -0.03 -7.26
CA ARG A 31 18.19 0.23 -8.65
C ARG A 31 18.00 -1.06 -9.45
N GLU A 32 18.91 -2.01 -9.32
CA GLU A 32 18.79 -3.34 -9.95
C GLU A 32 17.50 -4.04 -9.49
N ALA A 33 17.26 -4.14 -8.20
CA ALA A 33 16.07 -4.77 -7.65
C ALA A 33 14.75 -4.14 -8.16
N LEU A 34 14.74 -2.81 -8.33
CA LEU A 34 13.59 -2.06 -8.84
C LEU A 34 13.26 -2.40 -10.28
N PHE A 35 14.27 -2.50 -11.15
CA PHE A 35 14.07 -2.72 -12.57
C PHE A 35 13.93 -4.19 -12.95
N ASP A 36 14.55 -5.10 -12.19
CA ASP A 36 14.56 -6.54 -12.52
C ASP A 36 13.29 -7.24 -12.06
N VAL A 37 12.91 -7.07 -10.78
CA VAL A 37 11.80 -7.84 -10.16
C VAL A 37 10.72 -6.95 -9.58
N GLY A 38 11.05 -5.75 -9.07
CA GLY A 38 10.13 -4.88 -8.36
C GLY A 38 9.75 -5.40 -6.95
N PHE A 39 10.45 -6.43 -6.47
CA PHE A 39 10.33 -7.01 -5.12
C PHE A 39 11.70 -7.22 -4.51
N LEU A 40 11.83 -6.97 -3.21
CA LEU A 40 13.07 -7.16 -2.46
C LEU A 40 12.78 -7.36 -0.98
N TYR A 41 13.75 -7.88 -0.25
CA TYR A 41 13.77 -7.81 1.21
C TYR A 41 14.64 -6.65 1.68
N ILE A 42 14.29 -6.07 2.81
CA ILE A 42 15.18 -5.19 3.56
C ILE A 42 15.44 -5.76 4.94
N LYS A 43 16.69 -5.78 5.37
CA LYS A 43 17.14 -6.11 6.72
C LYS A 43 17.78 -4.87 7.37
N ASN A 44 18.00 -4.89 8.68
CA ASN A 44 18.57 -3.77 9.44
C ASN A 44 17.82 -2.45 9.22
N HIS A 45 16.50 -2.54 9.10
CA HIS A 45 15.59 -1.47 8.71
C HIS A 45 15.37 -0.40 9.78
N GLY A 46 15.83 -0.65 11.03
CA GLY A 46 15.78 0.31 12.12
C GLY A 46 14.44 0.38 12.88
N VAL A 47 13.40 -0.38 12.47
CA VAL A 47 12.20 -0.53 13.29
C VAL A 47 12.50 -1.46 14.44
N SER A 48 12.24 -1.00 15.68
CA SER A 48 12.55 -1.80 16.88
C SER A 48 11.76 -3.10 16.91
N SER A 49 12.45 -4.21 17.22
CA SER A 49 11.83 -5.52 17.42
C SER A 49 10.77 -5.49 18.55
N SER A 50 10.92 -4.61 19.54
CA SER A 50 9.92 -4.42 20.60
C SER A 50 8.61 -3.85 20.06
N ILE A 51 8.65 -2.91 19.11
CA ILE A 51 7.46 -2.36 18.45
C ILE A 51 6.76 -3.47 17.65
N ILE A 52 7.52 -4.23 16.88
CA ILE A 52 7.00 -5.36 16.10
C ILE A 52 6.34 -6.40 17.02
N THR A 53 7.05 -6.86 18.05
CA THR A 53 6.56 -7.88 18.98
C THR A 53 5.33 -7.39 19.76
N HIS A 54 5.31 -6.11 20.13
CA HIS A 54 4.19 -5.52 20.87
C HIS A 54 2.88 -5.60 20.08
N LEU A 55 2.91 -5.36 18.75
CA LEU A 55 1.73 -5.51 17.92
C LEU A 55 1.45 -6.99 17.61
N THR A 56 2.45 -7.75 17.15
CA THR A 56 2.24 -9.11 16.66
C THR A 56 1.73 -10.08 17.71
N SER A 57 2.13 -9.90 18.98
CA SER A 57 1.62 -10.68 20.11
C SER A 57 0.11 -10.53 20.37
N ARG A 58 -0.52 -9.47 19.85
CA ARG A 58 -1.95 -9.19 20.01
C ARG A 58 -2.82 -9.74 18.88
N LEU A 59 -2.20 -10.18 17.79
CA LEU A 59 -2.96 -10.64 16.62
C LEU A 59 -3.88 -11.83 16.92
N PRO A 60 -3.44 -12.90 17.65
CA PRO A 60 -4.35 -13.98 17.97
C PRO A 60 -5.60 -13.50 18.69
N ALA A 61 -5.45 -12.68 19.74
CA ALA A 61 -6.57 -12.14 20.50
C ALA A 61 -7.49 -11.22 19.66
N LEU A 62 -6.93 -10.45 18.71
CA LEU A 62 -7.72 -9.64 17.78
C LEU A 62 -8.63 -10.52 16.91
N PHE A 63 -8.06 -11.58 16.31
CA PHE A 63 -8.82 -12.47 15.44
C PHE A 63 -9.75 -13.41 16.21
N ASP A 64 -9.53 -13.61 17.48
CA ASP A 64 -10.38 -14.40 18.39
C ASP A 64 -11.46 -13.57 19.10
N LEU A 65 -11.60 -12.28 18.75
CA LEU A 65 -12.71 -11.45 19.24
C LEU A 65 -14.07 -12.13 18.97
N PRO A 66 -15.07 -11.95 19.85
CA PRO A 66 -16.42 -12.46 19.66
C PRO A 66 -17.02 -12.04 18.30
N THR A 67 -17.86 -12.90 17.74
CA THR A 67 -18.42 -12.68 16.39
C THR A 67 -19.27 -11.42 16.30
N ASP A 68 -20.03 -11.10 17.35
CA ASP A 68 -20.81 -9.87 17.44
C ASP A 68 -19.92 -8.62 17.42
N ILE A 69 -18.83 -8.64 18.17
CA ILE A 69 -17.84 -7.54 18.14
C ILE A 69 -17.18 -7.43 16.76
N LYS A 70 -16.83 -8.53 16.13
CA LYS A 70 -16.30 -8.51 14.74
C LYS A 70 -17.34 -7.96 13.76
N ALA A 71 -18.62 -8.26 13.94
CA ALA A 71 -19.71 -7.74 13.12
C ALA A 71 -19.87 -6.21 13.29
N ASP A 72 -19.74 -5.69 14.52
CA ASP A 72 -19.76 -4.25 14.79
C ASP A 72 -18.57 -3.53 14.13
N LEU A 73 -17.43 -4.20 14.04
CA LEU A 73 -16.20 -3.70 13.39
C LEU A 73 -16.17 -3.96 11.88
N SER A 74 -17.24 -4.54 11.31
CA SER A 74 -17.27 -4.88 9.89
C SER A 74 -17.02 -3.67 8.99
N LYS A 75 -16.27 -3.88 7.92
CA LYS A 75 -16.06 -2.92 6.83
C LYS A 75 -17.37 -2.36 6.29
N LEU A 76 -18.43 -3.15 6.36
CA LEU A 76 -19.78 -2.75 5.95
C LEU A 76 -20.31 -1.54 6.75
N ASN A 77 -19.77 -1.29 7.93
CA ASN A 77 -20.17 -0.18 8.80
C ASN A 77 -19.35 1.11 8.55
N SER A 78 -18.40 1.10 7.61
CA SER A 78 -17.53 2.24 7.32
C SER A 78 -17.54 2.62 5.84
N PRO A 79 -17.86 3.88 5.48
CA PRO A 79 -17.72 4.36 4.11
C PRO A 79 -16.26 4.42 3.63
N HIS A 80 -15.30 4.27 4.54
CA HIS A 80 -13.87 4.38 4.28
C HIS A 80 -13.25 3.03 3.89
N PHE A 81 -14.04 1.93 3.83
CA PHE A 81 -13.57 0.56 3.63
C PHE A 81 -12.52 0.14 4.68
N LEU A 82 -12.70 0.59 5.92
CA LEU A 82 -11.88 0.22 7.07
C LEU A 82 -12.67 -0.70 7.99
N GLY A 83 -11.99 -1.64 8.65
CA GLY A 83 -12.58 -2.60 9.59
C GLY A 83 -12.40 -4.05 9.19
N TYR A 84 -13.22 -4.92 9.73
CA TYR A 84 -13.14 -6.37 9.60
C TYR A 84 -13.79 -6.89 8.32
N SER A 85 -13.13 -7.85 7.69
CA SER A 85 -13.71 -8.75 6.68
C SER A 85 -13.51 -10.20 7.15
N GLY A 86 -14.59 -10.96 7.12
CA GLY A 86 -14.62 -12.36 7.55
C GLY A 86 -13.89 -13.32 6.61
N PHE A 87 -13.77 -14.58 7.06
CA PHE A 87 -13.12 -15.61 6.27
C PHE A 87 -13.79 -15.84 4.93
N ALA A 88 -13.02 -15.80 3.85
CA ALA A 88 -13.47 -16.00 2.47
C ALA A 88 -14.55 -15.01 1.99
N GLU A 89 -14.62 -13.82 2.58
CA GLU A 89 -15.50 -12.73 2.09
C GLU A 89 -14.91 -12.01 0.89
N GLU A 90 -13.58 -11.85 0.83
CA GLU A 90 -12.93 -11.22 -0.33
C GLU A 90 -12.70 -12.21 -1.46
N THR A 91 -12.61 -11.68 -2.69
CA THR A 91 -12.46 -12.46 -3.91
C THR A 91 -11.40 -11.84 -4.79
N THR A 92 -10.46 -12.66 -5.27
CA THR A 92 -9.45 -12.27 -6.25
C THR A 92 -9.60 -13.13 -7.51
N LEU A 93 -9.74 -12.52 -8.68
CA LEU A 93 -9.96 -13.21 -9.98
C LEU A 93 -11.10 -14.25 -9.93
N GLY A 94 -12.20 -13.92 -9.26
CA GLY A 94 -13.38 -14.78 -9.17
C GLY A 94 -13.27 -15.95 -8.20
N GLN A 95 -12.17 -16.09 -7.48
CA GLN A 95 -11.99 -17.12 -6.45
C GLN A 95 -11.89 -16.47 -5.06
N LYS A 96 -12.46 -17.14 -4.07
CA LYS A 96 -12.44 -16.68 -2.68
C LYS A 96 -11.03 -16.72 -2.09
N ASP A 97 -10.65 -15.63 -1.43
CA ASP A 97 -9.40 -15.56 -0.66
C ASP A 97 -9.61 -16.18 0.71
N LEU A 98 -8.86 -17.24 1.02
CA LEU A 98 -9.00 -18.01 2.25
C LEU A 98 -8.28 -17.33 3.41
N ARG A 99 -8.76 -16.15 3.78
CA ARG A 99 -8.24 -15.33 4.88
C ARG A 99 -9.36 -14.56 5.55
N GLU A 100 -9.08 -14.10 6.77
CA GLU A 100 -9.82 -13.03 7.43
C GLU A 100 -8.87 -11.86 7.70
N GLN A 101 -9.39 -10.66 7.81
CA GLN A 101 -8.55 -9.47 7.95
C GLN A 101 -9.21 -8.32 8.68
N PHE A 102 -8.36 -7.44 9.22
CA PHE A 102 -8.72 -6.09 9.67
C PHE A 102 -7.96 -5.07 8.84
N ASP A 103 -8.66 -4.08 8.30
CA ASP A 103 -8.10 -2.93 7.62
C ASP A 103 -8.13 -1.71 8.52
N PHE A 104 -6.96 -1.13 8.75
CA PHE A 104 -6.75 0.14 9.45
C PHE A 104 -6.01 1.11 8.53
N ALA A 105 -5.92 2.36 8.96
CA ALA A 105 -5.20 3.40 8.23
C ALA A 105 -4.69 4.49 9.19
N THR A 106 -3.90 5.43 8.67
CA THR A 106 -3.58 6.66 9.41
C THR A 106 -4.88 7.27 9.96
N GLU A 107 -4.94 7.56 11.24
CA GLU A 107 -6.13 8.15 11.86
C GLU A 107 -6.32 9.57 11.36
N LEU A 108 -7.34 9.80 10.54
CA LEU A 108 -7.59 11.08 9.90
C LEU A 108 -9.09 11.45 9.97
N PRO A 109 -9.42 12.75 10.05
CA PRO A 109 -10.81 13.20 10.05
C PRO A 109 -11.47 13.01 8.69
N VAL A 110 -12.80 12.88 8.68
CA VAL A 110 -13.63 12.97 7.48
C VAL A 110 -13.54 14.36 6.89
N VAL A 111 -13.26 14.45 5.60
CA VAL A 111 -13.21 15.72 4.86
C VAL A 111 -14.29 15.82 3.78
N TYR A 112 -14.92 14.69 3.42
CA TYR A 112 -15.99 14.66 2.43
C TYR A 112 -17.16 15.55 2.83
N LYS A 113 -17.64 16.36 1.88
CA LYS A 113 -18.82 17.22 2.03
C LYS A 113 -19.74 16.94 0.83
N PRO A 114 -21.00 16.50 1.04
CA PRO A 114 -21.95 16.36 -0.08
C PRO A 114 -22.06 17.68 -0.84
N ALA A 115 -22.21 17.58 -2.17
CA ALA A 115 -22.53 18.77 -2.96
C ALA A 115 -23.88 19.33 -2.45
N GLU A 116 -23.88 20.56 -1.93
CA GLU A 116 -25.12 21.25 -1.65
C GLU A 116 -25.88 21.40 -2.96
N GLY A 117 -27.17 20.99 -2.95
CA GLY A 117 -28.01 21.10 -4.13
C GLY A 117 -27.89 22.51 -4.70
N ARG A 118 -27.53 22.63 -5.98
CA ARG A 118 -27.39 23.91 -6.68
C ARG A 118 -28.70 24.69 -6.55
N ARG A 119 -28.84 25.48 -5.50
CA ARG A 119 -29.75 26.63 -5.51
C ARG A 119 -29.04 27.69 -6.34
N ASN A 120 -29.66 28.03 -7.47
CA ASN A 120 -29.24 29.12 -8.33
C ASN A 120 -28.95 30.41 -7.49
N SER A 121 -27.73 30.68 -7.16
CA SER A 121 -27.25 31.95 -6.71
C SER A 121 -26.07 32.36 -7.61
N ALA A 122 -26.44 33.01 -8.70
CA ALA A 122 -25.50 33.84 -9.46
C ALA A 122 -25.10 35.01 -8.55
N SER A 123 -24.03 34.85 -7.79
CA SER A 123 -23.19 35.90 -7.25
C SER A 123 -22.23 35.35 -6.23
N SER A 124 -21.00 35.08 -6.60
CA SER A 124 -19.88 35.21 -5.68
C SER A 124 -18.63 35.52 -6.47
N ASN A 125 -18.09 36.71 -6.22
CA ASN A 125 -16.73 37.09 -6.54
C ASN A 125 -15.79 36.05 -5.90
N SER A 126 -15.34 35.08 -6.66
CA SER A 126 -14.32 34.14 -6.22
C SER A 126 -12.96 34.81 -6.42
N ASN A 127 -12.37 35.29 -5.34
CA ASN A 127 -10.92 35.42 -5.27
C ASN A 127 -10.34 34.00 -5.55
N ALA A 128 -9.63 33.90 -6.65
CA ALA A 128 -9.08 32.64 -7.18
C ALA A 128 -7.93 32.12 -6.31
N GLY A 129 -8.27 31.48 -5.21
CA GLY A 129 -7.45 30.49 -4.57
C GLY A 129 -8.15 29.15 -4.83
N SER A 130 -7.56 28.25 -5.62
CA SER A 130 -8.11 26.95 -5.97
C SER A 130 -8.60 26.24 -4.71
N SER A 131 -9.89 26.30 -4.41
CA SER A 131 -10.48 25.58 -3.30
C SER A 131 -10.70 24.13 -3.74
N ARG A 132 -10.08 23.19 -3.03
CA ARG A 132 -10.23 21.74 -3.24
C ARG A 132 -11.71 21.36 -3.18
N ASP A 133 -12.18 20.59 -4.16
CA ASP A 133 -13.56 20.09 -4.21
C ASP A 133 -13.72 18.83 -3.34
N PHE A 134 -14.17 19.02 -2.10
CA PHE A 134 -14.44 17.94 -1.16
C PHE A 134 -15.75 17.18 -1.45
N SER A 135 -16.51 17.52 -2.48
CA SER A 135 -17.71 16.79 -2.89
C SER A 135 -17.41 15.57 -3.77
N GLN A 136 -16.17 15.43 -4.25
CA GLN A 136 -15.75 14.25 -5.00
C GLN A 136 -15.85 13.00 -4.14
N LEU A 137 -16.46 11.93 -4.67
CA LEU A 137 -16.81 10.73 -3.90
C LEU A 137 -15.58 10.02 -3.30
N TYR A 138 -14.42 10.10 -3.92
CA TYR A 138 -13.19 9.51 -3.41
C TYR A 138 -12.75 10.08 -2.06
N TRP A 139 -13.17 11.29 -1.68
CA TRP A 139 -12.89 11.84 -0.35
C TRP A 139 -13.56 11.07 0.78
N ARG A 140 -14.59 10.26 0.47
CA ARG A 140 -15.18 9.33 1.44
C ARG A 140 -14.27 8.17 1.81
N LEU A 141 -13.20 7.92 1.03
CA LEU A 141 -12.18 6.92 1.39
C LEU A 141 -11.37 7.32 2.64
N ARG A 142 -11.35 8.63 2.96
CA ARG A 142 -10.61 9.19 4.08
C ARG A 142 -11.51 9.36 5.29
N GLY A 143 -11.10 8.76 6.41
CA GLY A 143 -11.82 8.87 7.67
C GLY A 143 -11.22 8.02 8.79
N PRO A 144 -11.86 8.01 9.98
CA PRO A 144 -11.37 7.33 11.15
C PRO A 144 -11.44 5.80 11.02
N ASN A 145 -10.62 5.13 11.83
CA ASN A 145 -10.64 3.69 12.00
C ASN A 145 -11.84 3.23 12.83
N GLN A 146 -12.19 1.94 12.72
CA GLN A 146 -13.07 1.22 13.63
C GLN A 146 -12.19 0.44 14.63
N TRP A 147 -12.19 0.87 15.89
CA TRP A 147 -11.33 0.28 16.91
C TRP A 147 -12.08 -0.77 17.74
N PRO A 148 -11.46 -1.93 18.02
CA PRO A 148 -12.02 -2.87 19.00
C PRO A 148 -12.11 -2.21 20.38
N PRO A 149 -13.11 -2.60 21.19
CA PRO A 149 -13.24 -2.06 22.56
C PRO A 149 -11.97 -2.30 23.37
N GLU A 150 -11.47 -1.26 24.03
CA GLU A 150 -10.24 -1.31 24.86
C GLU A 150 -10.34 -2.37 25.97
N ALA A 151 -11.54 -2.57 26.52
CA ALA A 151 -11.78 -3.58 27.56
C ALA A 151 -11.56 -5.03 27.09
N LEU A 152 -11.73 -5.29 25.78
CA LEU A 152 -11.56 -6.63 25.20
C LEU A 152 -10.15 -6.84 24.66
N LEU A 153 -9.49 -5.77 24.21
CA LEU A 153 -8.15 -5.84 23.66
C LEU A 153 -7.28 -4.67 24.14
N PRO A 154 -6.85 -4.72 25.42
CA PRO A 154 -6.13 -3.59 26.03
C PRO A 154 -4.82 -3.25 25.31
N GLY A 155 -4.59 -1.97 25.07
CA GLY A 155 -3.37 -1.43 24.48
C GLY A 155 -3.17 -1.78 23.00
N PHE A 156 -4.14 -2.40 22.35
CA PHE A 156 -4.04 -2.77 20.93
C PHE A 156 -3.94 -1.53 20.03
N ARG A 157 -4.80 -0.54 20.26
CA ARG A 157 -4.79 0.70 19.48
C ARG A 157 -3.42 1.37 19.54
N GLN A 158 -2.87 1.54 20.73
CA GLN A 158 -1.56 2.15 20.92
C GLN A 158 -0.45 1.33 20.22
N ALA A 159 -0.49 -0.01 20.32
CA ALA A 159 0.48 -0.87 19.67
C ALA A 159 0.43 -0.72 18.13
N LEU A 160 -0.77 -0.67 17.54
CA LEU A 160 -0.94 -0.50 16.11
C LEU A 160 -0.52 0.89 15.63
N GLU A 161 -0.92 1.96 16.34
CA GLU A 161 -0.53 3.34 16.01
C GLU A 161 1.01 3.49 16.09
N THR A 162 1.65 2.96 17.14
CA THR A 162 3.13 3.00 17.27
C THR A 162 3.83 2.25 16.14
N TYR A 163 3.32 1.07 15.76
CA TYR A 163 3.85 0.31 14.63
C TYR A 163 3.63 1.04 13.31
N HIS A 164 2.44 1.60 13.09
CA HIS A 164 2.10 2.39 11.91
C HIS A 164 3.06 3.57 11.72
N ASP A 165 3.32 4.34 12.80
CA ASP A 165 4.20 5.50 12.76
C ASP A 165 5.66 5.09 12.44
N ALA A 166 6.12 3.98 13.01
CA ALA A 166 7.44 3.44 12.70
C ALA A 166 7.58 3.02 11.23
N LEU A 167 6.56 2.37 10.66
CA LEU A 167 6.53 1.99 9.25
C LEU A 167 6.40 3.21 8.33
N GLN A 168 5.62 4.21 8.72
CA GLN A 168 5.53 5.47 7.99
C GLN A 168 6.91 6.16 7.93
N ALA A 169 7.62 6.27 9.04
CA ALA A 169 8.95 6.85 9.08
C ALA A 169 9.96 6.06 8.22
N LEU A 170 9.94 4.71 8.32
CA LEU A 170 10.76 3.84 7.48
C LEU A 170 10.45 4.04 6.00
N SER A 171 9.16 4.12 5.62
CA SER A 171 8.74 4.28 4.23
C SER A 171 9.22 5.59 3.63
N TYR A 172 9.25 6.68 4.39
CA TYR A 172 9.75 7.98 3.93
C TYR A 172 11.28 7.97 3.74
N ARG A 173 12.02 7.34 4.66
CA ARG A 173 13.46 7.12 4.47
C ARG A 173 13.76 6.28 3.23
N PHE A 174 12.95 5.25 2.97
CA PHE A 174 13.11 4.41 1.79
C PHE A 174 12.81 5.18 0.49
N VAL A 175 11.81 6.05 0.48
CA VAL A 175 11.52 6.93 -0.66
C VAL A 175 12.71 7.82 -1.00
N HIS A 176 13.42 8.36 0.00
CA HIS A 176 14.63 9.16 -0.23
C HIS A 176 15.75 8.35 -0.89
N LEU A 177 15.89 7.05 -0.54
CA LEU A 177 16.86 6.18 -1.25
C LEU A 177 16.43 5.90 -2.69
N VAL A 178 15.14 5.76 -2.94
CA VAL A 178 14.61 5.59 -4.31
C VAL A 178 14.86 6.86 -5.14
N GLU A 179 14.61 8.04 -4.57
CA GLU A 179 14.91 9.32 -5.23
C GLU A 179 16.38 9.38 -5.63
N GLU A 180 17.29 9.08 -4.70
CA GLU A 180 18.72 9.11 -4.94
C GLU A 180 19.15 8.06 -5.99
N ALA A 181 18.62 6.83 -5.91
CA ALA A 181 18.87 5.76 -6.88
C ALA A 181 18.43 6.15 -8.31
N PHE A 182 17.42 7.02 -8.42
CA PHE A 182 16.90 7.52 -9.71
C PHE A 182 17.57 8.83 -10.15
N GLY A 183 18.47 9.41 -9.35
CA GLY A 183 19.07 10.72 -9.61
C GLY A 183 18.08 11.88 -9.42
N ILE A 184 17.01 11.66 -8.65
CA ILE A 184 16.07 12.69 -8.23
C ILE A 184 16.62 13.39 -6.98
N PRO A 185 16.53 14.72 -6.86
CA PRO A 185 16.94 15.39 -5.62
C PRO A 185 16.15 14.84 -4.43
N VAL A 186 16.86 14.44 -3.37
CA VAL A 186 16.27 13.89 -2.15
C VAL A 186 15.27 14.88 -1.54
N GLY A 187 14.10 14.39 -1.15
CA GLY A 187 12.99 15.17 -0.62
C GLY A 187 12.04 15.75 -1.68
N THR A 188 12.24 15.43 -2.96
CA THR A 188 11.31 15.84 -4.05
C THR A 188 9.90 15.32 -3.79
N PHE A 189 9.75 14.09 -3.29
CA PHE A 189 8.45 13.48 -3.01
C PHE A 189 7.89 13.81 -1.62
N ASP A 190 8.64 14.48 -0.77
CA ASP A 190 8.17 14.86 0.57
C ASP A 190 6.85 15.63 0.55
N GLN A 191 6.65 16.47 -0.46
CA GLN A 191 5.41 17.24 -0.64
C GLN A 191 4.15 16.37 -0.81
N PHE A 192 4.32 15.09 -1.15
CA PHE A 192 3.19 14.14 -1.27
C PHE A 192 2.73 13.62 0.10
N PHE A 193 3.60 13.66 1.10
CA PHE A 193 3.40 12.98 2.37
C PHE A 193 3.26 13.93 3.56
N ARG A 194 3.78 15.15 3.49
CA ARG A 194 3.82 16.08 4.63
C ARG A 194 2.50 16.82 4.84
N SER A 195 2.10 16.91 6.11
CA SER A 195 1.16 17.92 6.60
C SER A 195 1.98 19.02 7.29
N ASP A 196 1.81 20.26 6.87
CA ASP A 196 2.28 21.49 7.56
C ASP A 196 3.51 21.40 8.50
N ASN A 197 4.59 22.07 8.09
CA ASN A 197 5.65 22.66 8.94
C ASN A 197 6.26 21.88 10.11
N ARG A 198 6.09 20.57 10.22
CA ARG A 198 6.89 19.79 11.16
C ARG A 198 7.90 18.95 10.38
N SER A 199 9.18 19.25 10.58
CA SER A 199 10.28 18.41 10.11
C SER A 199 10.09 16.99 10.66
N ILE A 200 9.82 16.02 9.78
CA ILE A 200 9.66 14.60 10.15
C ILE A 200 11.02 13.94 10.43
N SER A 201 12.12 14.62 10.27
CA SER A 201 13.45 14.08 10.57
C SER A 201 14.12 14.83 11.69
N ASP A 202 14.36 14.15 12.81
CA ASP A 202 15.40 14.52 13.77
C ASP A 202 16.82 14.24 13.21
N ASP A 203 16.94 13.92 11.93
CA ASP A 203 18.22 13.76 11.25
C ASP A 203 18.71 15.15 10.80
N PRO A 204 19.71 15.72 11.48
CA PRO A 204 20.24 17.06 11.16
C PRO A 204 20.83 17.17 9.75
N ARG A 205 21.03 16.04 9.04
CA ARG A 205 21.54 16.01 7.67
C ARG A 205 20.45 16.28 6.61
N LEU A 206 19.16 16.23 7.00
CA LEU A 206 18.02 16.44 6.11
C LEU A 206 17.36 17.82 6.28
N VAL A 207 17.97 18.71 7.05
CA VAL A 207 17.48 20.08 7.20
C VAL A 207 17.93 20.89 5.97
N SER A 208 17.00 21.04 5.02
CA SER A 208 17.16 22.03 3.95
C SER A 208 16.99 23.43 4.54
N ASP A 209 18.05 24.24 4.47
CA ASP A 209 18.13 25.64 4.97
C ASP A 209 17.24 26.63 4.18
N LYS A 210 16.29 26.18 3.40
CA LYS A 210 15.36 27.08 2.70
C LYS A 210 14.00 27.07 3.38
N PRO A 211 13.55 28.18 3.97
CA PRO A 211 12.17 28.36 4.36
C PRO A 211 11.29 28.39 3.10
N THR A 212 10.82 27.24 2.67
CA THR A 212 9.85 27.17 1.58
C THR A 212 8.48 27.55 2.16
N THR A 213 8.08 28.79 1.98
CA THR A 213 6.70 29.29 2.19
C THR A 213 5.73 28.71 1.15
N THR A 214 5.99 27.49 0.67
CA THR A 214 5.12 26.83 -0.30
C THR A 214 3.95 26.24 0.47
N ARG A 215 2.76 26.84 0.29
CA ARG A 215 1.48 26.28 0.73
C ARG A 215 1.40 24.85 0.20
N LEU A 216 1.14 23.88 1.07
CA LEU A 216 0.99 22.48 0.67
C LEU A 216 -0.02 22.36 -0.45
N THR A 217 0.40 21.74 -1.55
CA THR A 217 -0.45 21.50 -2.69
C THR A 217 -1.49 20.42 -2.40
N TYR A 218 -1.14 19.45 -1.54
CA TYR A 218 -1.97 18.27 -1.25
C TYR A 218 -2.28 18.12 0.24
N LEU A 219 -3.39 17.43 0.54
CA LEU A 219 -3.63 16.90 1.88
C LEU A 219 -2.78 15.65 2.09
N PRO A 220 -2.27 15.42 3.32
CA PRO A 220 -1.54 14.21 3.63
C PRO A 220 -2.34 12.97 3.26
N PRO A 221 -1.72 11.98 2.62
CA PRO A 221 -2.39 10.74 2.29
C PRO A 221 -2.74 9.95 3.55
N GLN A 222 -3.72 9.07 3.43
CA GLN A 222 -4.03 8.08 4.44
C GLN A 222 -3.32 6.77 4.06
N HIS A 223 -2.23 6.43 4.77
CA HIS A 223 -1.56 5.15 4.60
C HIS A 223 -2.43 4.06 5.18
N ARG A 224 -2.45 2.89 4.55
CA ARG A 224 -3.27 1.76 5.00
C ARG A 224 -2.40 0.64 5.55
N ILE A 225 -2.94 -0.08 6.52
CA ILE A 225 -2.33 -1.26 7.10
C ILE A 225 -3.37 -2.36 7.21
N LYS A 226 -3.02 -3.57 6.82
CA LYS A 226 -3.89 -4.73 7.01
C LYS A 226 -3.26 -5.68 8.01
N LEU A 227 -4.08 -6.25 8.86
CA LEU A 227 -3.72 -7.38 9.71
C LEU A 227 -4.41 -8.59 9.10
N LEU A 228 -3.63 -9.58 8.67
CA LEU A 228 -4.11 -10.72 7.89
C LEU A 228 -3.88 -12.02 8.66
N LYS A 229 -4.90 -12.90 8.68
CA LYS A 229 -4.82 -14.25 9.19
C LYS A 229 -5.28 -15.23 8.12
N TYR A 230 -4.41 -16.16 7.77
CA TYR A 230 -4.67 -17.27 6.86
C TYR A 230 -4.76 -18.54 7.70
N PRO A 231 -5.96 -19.03 8.00
CA PRO A 231 -6.11 -20.29 8.73
C PRO A 231 -5.65 -21.47 7.89
N PRO A 232 -5.24 -22.59 8.52
CA PRO A 232 -4.91 -23.80 7.79
C PRO A 232 -6.12 -24.29 6.98
N ASN A 233 -5.86 -24.74 5.75
CA ASN A 233 -6.91 -25.17 4.83
C ASN A 233 -7.07 -26.69 4.80
N SER A 234 -8.20 -27.19 5.26
CA SER A 234 -8.50 -28.62 5.32
C SER A 234 -8.51 -29.34 3.97
N ASN A 235 -8.71 -28.60 2.87
CA ASN A 235 -8.89 -29.20 1.54
C ASN A 235 -7.62 -29.26 0.69
N ASN A 236 -6.46 -28.85 1.20
CA ASN A 236 -5.17 -28.80 0.48
C ASN A 236 -5.22 -28.03 -0.87
N CYS A 237 -6.26 -27.29 -1.15
CA CYS A 237 -6.41 -26.51 -2.36
C CYS A 237 -7.07 -25.17 -2.05
N GLY A 238 -6.68 -24.16 -2.77
CA GLY A 238 -7.21 -22.80 -2.65
C GLY A 238 -6.12 -21.76 -2.46
N GLN A 239 -6.51 -20.53 -2.74
CA GLN A 239 -5.63 -19.37 -2.62
C GLN A 239 -5.81 -18.71 -1.26
N GLY A 240 -4.71 -18.33 -0.60
CA GLY A 240 -4.77 -17.39 0.51
C GLY A 240 -5.13 -16.01 -0.02
N VAL A 241 -4.44 -15.58 -1.08
CA VAL A 241 -4.79 -14.45 -1.97
C VAL A 241 -4.40 -14.83 -3.39
N GLY A 242 -5.32 -14.62 -4.33
CA GLY A 242 -5.05 -14.88 -5.75
C GLY A 242 -4.01 -13.93 -6.35
N PRO A 243 -3.52 -14.26 -7.56
CA PRO A 243 -2.58 -13.41 -8.28
C PRO A 243 -3.11 -11.99 -8.44
N HIS A 244 -2.34 -10.98 -8.00
CA HIS A 244 -2.72 -9.58 -8.09
C HIS A 244 -1.50 -8.65 -8.09
N LYS A 245 -1.72 -7.40 -8.48
CA LYS A 245 -0.81 -6.27 -8.28
C LYS A 245 -1.36 -5.39 -7.15
N ASP A 246 -0.49 -4.74 -6.37
CA ASP A 246 -0.92 -3.73 -5.41
C ASP A 246 -1.47 -2.51 -6.15
N SER A 247 -2.78 -2.33 -6.06
CA SER A 247 -3.51 -1.44 -6.97
C SER A 247 -3.51 0.03 -6.57
N SER A 248 -3.27 0.36 -5.30
CA SER A 248 -3.46 1.72 -4.80
C SER A 248 -2.27 2.28 -4.02
N GLY A 249 -1.21 1.49 -3.88
CA GLY A 249 -0.02 1.86 -3.13
C GLY A 249 1.07 2.49 -3.99
N TRP A 250 1.84 3.38 -3.36
CA TRP A 250 3.14 3.81 -3.86
C TRP A 250 4.17 2.72 -3.60
N LEU A 251 4.27 2.33 -2.34
CA LEU A 251 5.13 1.26 -1.83
C LEU A 251 4.34 0.40 -0.85
N THR A 252 4.72 -0.87 -0.71
CA THR A 252 4.22 -1.78 0.30
C THR A 252 5.40 -2.32 1.12
N PHE A 253 5.25 -2.30 2.45
CA PHE A 253 6.17 -2.98 3.39
C PHE A 253 5.40 -4.11 4.05
N LEU A 254 5.77 -5.33 3.78
CA LEU A 254 5.10 -6.51 4.30
C LEU A 254 5.93 -7.18 5.39
N LEU A 255 5.40 -7.23 6.60
CA LEU A 255 5.91 -8.11 7.65
C LEU A 255 5.28 -9.49 7.50
N GLN A 256 6.08 -10.53 7.38
CA GLN A 256 5.66 -11.93 7.50
C GLN A 256 5.96 -12.42 8.92
N ILE A 257 4.99 -13.07 9.57
CA ILE A 257 5.07 -13.45 10.99
C ILE A 257 5.12 -14.96 11.09
N GLY A 258 6.10 -15.46 11.84
CA GLY A 258 6.35 -16.90 12.00
C GLY A 258 7.15 -17.46 10.81
N GLN A 259 7.08 -18.77 10.62
CA GLN A 259 7.85 -19.52 9.62
C GLN A 259 6.99 -20.01 8.46
N GLU A 260 5.68 -19.72 8.48
CA GLU A 260 4.74 -20.22 7.47
C GLU A 260 4.94 -19.50 6.13
N ALA A 261 5.49 -20.22 5.16
CA ALA A 261 5.65 -19.73 3.79
C ALA A 261 4.28 -19.56 3.11
N GLY A 262 4.28 -18.97 1.93
CA GLY A 262 3.07 -18.84 1.11
C GLY A 262 3.12 -17.70 0.10
N LEU A 263 3.90 -16.66 0.36
CA LEU A 263 4.09 -15.55 -0.60
C LEU A 263 4.95 -16.02 -1.79
N GLU A 264 4.46 -15.78 -2.98
CA GLU A 264 5.15 -16.05 -4.23
C GLU A 264 5.03 -14.83 -5.17
N VAL A 265 6.09 -14.53 -5.87
CA VAL A 265 6.21 -13.39 -6.80
C VAL A 265 6.43 -13.92 -8.21
N LEU A 266 5.71 -13.38 -9.18
CA LEU A 266 5.84 -13.77 -10.58
C LEU A 266 7.14 -13.18 -11.16
N ALA A 267 7.98 -14.04 -11.70
CA ALA A 267 9.21 -13.61 -12.36
C ALA A 267 8.91 -12.83 -13.65
N ALA A 268 9.93 -12.17 -14.19
CA ALA A 268 9.82 -11.37 -15.41
C ALA A 268 9.44 -12.20 -16.67
N ASP A 269 9.64 -13.54 -16.63
CA ASP A 269 9.21 -14.45 -17.70
C ASP A 269 7.66 -14.63 -17.78
N GLY A 270 6.93 -14.18 -16.75
CA GLY A 270 5.47 -14.29 -16.65
C GLY A 270 4.95 -15.70 -16.35
N GLU A 271 5.82 -16.65 -16.03
CA GLU A 271 5.48 -18.07 -15.82
C GLU A 271 6.03 -18.61 -14.50
N THR A 272 7.26 -18.24 -14.16
CA THR A 272 7.93 -18.76 -12.95
C THR A 272 7.50 -18.03 -11.70
N TRP A 273 7.10 -18.75 -10.65
CA TRP A 273 6.81 -18.22 -9.34
C TRP A 273 8.03 -18.31 -8.42
N ILE A 274 8.53 -17.16 -7.98
CA ILE A 274 9.66 -17.06 -7.05
C ILE A 274 9.11 -17.09 -5.63
N PRO A 275 9.46 -18.09 -4.80
CA PRO A 275 9.01 -18.11 -3.42
C PRO A 275 9.66 -16.95 -2.62
N ALA A 276 8.86 -16.32 -1.77
CA ALA A 276 9.29 -15.28 -0.85
C ALA A 276 9.01 -15.73 0.61
N PRO A 277 9.81 -16.65 1.16
CA PRO A 277 9.60 -17.20 2.51
C PRO A 277 9.80 -16.11 3.58
N PRO A 278 9.24 -16.27 4.79
CA PRO A 278 9.60 -15.43 5.93
C PRO A 278 11.11 -15.48 6.20
N ILE A 279 11.70 -14.32 6.42
CA ILE A 279 13.09 -14.14 6.88
C ILE A 279 13.01 -13.26 8.12
N ASP A 280 13.61 -13.73 9.21
CA ASP A 280 13.59 -13.00 10.48
C ASP A 280 14.18 -11.59 10.34
N ASP A 281 13.62 -10.63 11.06
CA ASP A 281 14.03 -9.23 11.07
C ASP A 281 14.10 -8.58 9.67
N THR A 282 13.18 -8.94 8.78
CA THR A 282 13.06 -8.33 7.45
C THR A 282 11.65 -7.86 7.14
N PHE A 283 11.55 -6.90 6.23
CA PHE A 283 10.33 -6.61 5.48
C PHE A 283 10.51 -7.00 4.02
N VAL A 284 9.46 -7.56 3.41
CA VAL A 284 9.35 -7.61 1.96
C VAL A 284 8.86 -6.24 1.48
N VAL A 285 9.51 -5.67 0.47
CA VAL A 285 9.11 -4.39 -0.13
C VAL A 285 8.77 -4.58 -1.58
N ASN A 286 7.65 -4.01 -2.01
CA ASN A 286 7.24 -4.00 -3.41
C ASN A 286 6.59 -2.68 -3.80
N PHE A 287 6.47 -2.45 -5.11
CA PHE A 287 5.95 -1.24 -5.71
C PHE A 287 4.54 -1.46 -6.25
N GLY A 288 3.67 -0.47 -6.06
CA GLY A 288 2.30 -0.53 -6.51
C GLY A 288 2.09 0.09 -7.89
N ASN A 289 0.86 -0.04 -8.39
CA ASN A 289 0.46 0.47 -9.71
C ASN A 289 0.67 1.98 -9.90
N ALA A 290 0.56 2.78 -8.83
CA ALA A 290 0.82 4.22 -8.91
C ALA A 290 2.29 4.51 -9.25
N PHE A 291 3.22 3.72 -8.68
CA PHE A 291 4.65 3.84 -8.98
C PHE A 291 4.96 3.34 -10.41
N GLU A 292 4.36 2.23 -10.82
CA GLU A 292 4.47 1.72 -12.20
C GLU A 292 3.99 2.77 -13.21
N ALA A 293 2.84 3.41 -12.95
CA ALA A 293 2.30 4.46 -13.81
C ALA A 293 3.19 5.72 -13.86
N ALA A 294 3.76 6.12 -12.71
CA ALA A 294 4.66 7.27 -12.63
C ALA A 294 5.95 7.06 -13.43
N THR A 295 6.50 5.83 -13.40
CA THR A 295 7.72 5.45 -14.13
C THR A 295 7.45 5.00 -15.57
N GLU A 296 6.21 5.12 -16.06
CA GLU A 296 5.78 4.62 -17.38
C GLU A 296 6.10 3.13 -17.61
N GLY A 297 6.05 2.34 -16.53
CA GLY A 297 6.31 0.91 -16.54
C GLY A 297 7.79 0.53 -16.51
N ALA A 298 8.70 1.47 -16.29
CA ALA A 298 10.11 1.17 -16.06
C ALA A 298 10.32 0.34 -14.80
N VAL A 299 9.62 0.71 -13.72
CA VAL A 299 9.49 -0.14 -12.52
C VAL A 299 8.11 -0.77 -12.55
N LYS A 300 8.04 -2.08 -12.41
CA LYS A 300 6.78 -2.81 -12.47
C LYS A 300 6.14 -3.00 -11.10
N ALA A 301 4.82 -2.87 -11.05
CA ALA A 301 4.02 -3.47 -10.00
C ALA A 301 3.91 -4.96 -10.30
N THR A 302 4.70 -5.77 -9.61
CA THR A 302 4.85 -7.19 -9.92
C THR A 302 3.69 -8.00 -9.37
N VAL A 303 3.18 -8.92 -10.18
CA VAL A 303 2.12 -9.84 -9.78
C VAL A 303 2.64 -10.76 -8.69
N HIS A 304 1.87 -10.92 -7.64
CA HIS A 304 2.19 -11.81 -6.53
C HIS A 304 0.93 -12.47 -5.98
N ARG A 305 1.10 -13.58 -5.26
CA ARG A 305 0.01 -14.35 -4.67
C ARG A 305 0.41 -14.92 -3.32
N VAL A 306 -0.56 -15.42 -2.57
CA VAL A 306 -0.33 -16.16 -1.33
C VAL A 306 -1.04 -17.48 -1.40
N ALA A 307 -0.30 -18.58 -1.25
CA ALA A 307 -0.88 -19.91 -1.09
C ALA A 307 -1.55 -20.02 0.29
N ALA A 308 -2.66 -20.74 0.37
CA ALA A 308 -3.27 -21.07 1.66
C ALA A 308 -2.37 -22.05 2.44
N PRO A 309 -2.21 -21.88 3.77
CA PRO A 309 -1.43 -22.80 4.59
C PRO A 309 -2.00 -24.23 4.51
N PRO A 310 -1.16 -25.28 4.50
CA PRO A 310 -1.63 -26.65 4.50
C PRO A 310 -2.33 -27.02 5.83
N PRO A 311 -3.13 -28.11 5.86
CA PRO A 311 -3.94 -28.47 7.04
C PRO A 311 -3.15 -28.71 8.33
N SER A 312 -1.90 -29.12 8.20
CA SER A 312 -1.04 -29.49 9.34
C SER A 312 -0.21 -28.31 9.88
N SER A 313 -0.28 -27.14 9.23
CA SER A 313 0.46 -25.97 9.67
C SER A 313 -0.36 -25.07 10.60
N PRO A 314 0.28 -24.23 11.41
CA PRO A 314 -0.42 -23.17 12.13
C PRO A 314 -1.00 -22.12 11.18
N ALA A 315 -1.83 -21.24 11.70
CA ALA A 315 -2.29 -20.09 10.94
C ALA A 315 -1.12 -19.17 10.57
N ARG A 316 -1.07 -18.73 9.32
CA ARG A 316 -0.09 -17.73 8.84
C ARG A 316 -0.63 -16.32 9.11
N TYR A 317 0.24 -15.45 9.61
CA TYR A 317 -0.07 -14.04 9.80
C TYR A 317 0.84 -13.16 8.96
N SER A 318 0.32 -12.02 8.50
CA SER A 318 1.15 -11.01 7.85
C SER A 318 0.53 -9.61 8.01
N ILE A 319 1.39 -8.59 7.94
CA ILE A 319 0.99 -7.19 8.11
C ILE A 319 1.58 -6.37 6.95
N PRO A 320 0.87 -6.15 5.84
CA PRO A 320 1.26 -5.17 4.84
C PRO A 320 0.89 -3.76 5.28
N PHE A 321 1.85 -2.85 5.19
CA PHE A 321 1.69 -1.41 5.26
C PHE A 321 1.78 -0.84 3.85
N PHE A 322 0.74 -0.13 3.42
CA PHE A 322 0.63 0.47 2.09
C PHE A 322 0.85 1.97 2.19
N GLN A 323 1.94 2.47 1.66
CA GLN A 323 2.17 3.90 1.54
C GLN A 323 1.24 4.47 0.46
N GLY A 324 0.29 5.29 0.88
CA GLY A 324 -0.66 5.96 -0.02
C GLY A 324 -0.10 7.25 -0.58
N LEU A 325 -0.77 7.76 -1.61
CA LEU A 325 -0.58 9.09 -2.18
C LEU A 325 -1.84 9.95 -1.95
N PRO A 326 -1.74 11.28 -2.10
CA PRO A 326 -2.91 12.16 -2.01
C PRO A 326 -4.00 11.76 -3.01
N LEU A 327 -5.25 11.76 -2.55
CA LEU A 327 -6.38 11.31 -3.37
C LEU A 327 -6.68 12.22 -4.56
N ASP A 328 -6.38 13.49 -4.45
CA ASP A 328 -6.60 14.51 -5.49
C ASP A 328 -5.39 14.71 -6.41
N MET A 329 -4.33 13.95 -6.22
CA MET A 329 -3.18 13.92 -7.12
C MET A 329 -3.52 13.14 -8.38
N THR A 330 -2.98 13.58 -9.52
CA THR A 330 -3.15 12.89 -10.80
C THR A 330 -1.92 12.08 -11.18
N VAL A 331 -2.13 11.07 -12.02
CA VAL A 331 -1.02 10.28 -12.59
C VAL A 331 -0.07 11.19 -13.39
N SER A 332 -0.62 12.15 -14.13
CA SER A 332 0.15 13.11 -14.92
C SER A 332 1.06 13.98 -14.05
N GLU A 333 0.57 14.42 -12.88
CA GLU A 333 1.37 15.18 -11.92
C GLU A 333 2.52 14.35 -11.37
N ILE A 334 2.26 13.13 -10.88
CA ILE A 334 3.32 12.27 -10.35
C ILE A 334 4.39 12.01 -11.41
N ARG A 335 3.95 11.71 -12.63
CA ARG A 335 4.84 11.45 -13.77
C ARG A 335 5.77 12.62 -14.06
N SER A 336 5.33 13.86 -13.84
CA SER A 336 6.15 15.06 -14.07
C SER A 336 7.37 15.14 -13.16
N TYR A 337 7.35 14.46 -12.02
CA TYR A 337 8.49 14.39 -11.08
C TYR A 337 9.48 13.27 -11.43
N MET A 338 9.13 12.34 -12.33
CA MET A 338 10.03 11.27 -12.73
C MET A 338 10.96 11.73 -13.86
N PRO A 339 12.28 11.54 -13.73
CA PRO A 339 13.23 11.89 -14.77
C PRO A 339 12.93 11.16 -16.07
N LEU A 340 13.14 11.83 -17.20
CA LEU A 340 12.99 11.20 -18.52
C LEU A 340 13.89 9.96 -18.64
N SER A 341 15.12 10.03 -18.11
CA SER A 341 16.05 8.91 -18.08
C SER A 341 15.53 7.66 -17.38
N VAL A 342 14.61 7.80 -16.41
CA VAL A 342 13.91 6.66 -15.77
C VAL A 342 12.76 6.19 -16.64
N ARG A 343 11.90 7.12 -17.11
CA ARG A 343 10.72 6.79 -17.90
C ARG A 343 11.02 6.14 -19.26
N THR A 344 12.19 6.43 -19.84
CA THR A 344 12.64 5.86 -21.11
C THR A 344 13.40 4.55 -20.96
N LEU A 345 13.66 4.07 -19.73
CA LEU A 345 14.19 2.74 -19.51
C LEU A 345 13.12 1.71 -19.91
N GLN A 346 13.00 1.48 -21.20
CA GLN A 346 12.21 0.37 -21.71
C GLN A 346 12.98 -0.90 -21.41
N ASN A 347 12.45 -1.73 -20.54
CA ASN A 347 12.86 -3.12 -20.50
C ASN A 347 12.43 -3.73 -21.84
N ASP A 348 13.39 -4.27 -22.61
CA ASP A 348 13.14 -5.04 -23.82
C ASP A 348 12.23 -6.27 -23.59
N ALA A 349 11.91 -6.56 -22.34
CA ALA A 349 10.97 -7.58 -21.87
C ALA A 349 9.48 -7.20 -22.03
N ARG A 350 9.13 -6.08 -22.69
CA ARG A 350 7.71 -5.71 -22.96
C ARG A 350 6.95 -6.68 -23.89
N SER A 351 7.59 -7.71 -24.39
CA SER A 351 6.94 -8.70 -25.28
C SER A 351 6.15 -9.81 -24.54
N ALA A 352 6.10 -9.82 -23.22
CA ALA A 352 5.36 -10.82 -22.45
C ALA A 352 4.12 -10.23 -21.73
N GLU A 353 3.33 -9.41 -22.42
CA GLU A 353 1.92 -9.21 -22.06
C GLU A 353 1.13 -10.50 -22.38
N LYS A 354 1.39 -11.56 -21.63
CA LYS A 354 0.61 -12.80 -21.69
C LYS A 354 0.20 -13.18 -20.27
N VAL A 355 -1.10 -13.37 -20.16
CA VAL A 355 -1.83 -13.93 -19.01
C VAL A 355 -2.17 -12.93 -17.89
N GLY A 356 -3.37 -12.38 -17.95
CA GLY A 356 -4.07 -11.82 -16.79
C GLY A 356 -3.55 -10.46 -16.30
N ASP A 357 -2.82 -9.74 -17.14
CA ASP A 357 -2.49 -8.35 -16.83
C ASP A 357 -3.81 -7.56 -16.83
N THR A 358 -4.43 -7.47 -15.66
CA THR A 358 -5.49 -6.49 -15.45
C THR A 358 -4.83 -5.15 -15.68
N VAL A 359 -5.12 -4.54 -16.84
CA VAL A 359 -4.68 -3.18 -17.17
C VAL A 359 -4.82 -2.35 -15.90
N SER A 360 -3.69 -1.82 -15.42
CA SER A 360 -3.70 -1.02 -14.20
C SER A 360 -4.76 0.07 -14.37
N SER A 361 -5.72 0.14 -13.44
CA SER A 361 -6.74 1.19 -13.46
C SER A 361 -6.14 2.60 -13.47
N PHE A 362 -4.88 2.73 -13.04
CA PHE A 362 -4.11 3.97 -13.08
C PHE A 362 -3.61 4.37 -14.47
N LEU A 363 -3.65 3.47 -15.44
CA LEU A 363 -3.28 3.76 -16.84
C LEU A 363 -4.50 4.11 -17.70
N ASP A 364 -5.71 3.98 -17.18
CA ASP A 364 -6.94 4.35 -17.86
C ASP A 364 -7.15 5.87 -17.74
N ALA A 365 -7.09 6.57 -18.87
CA ALA A 365 -7.26 8.02 -18.94
C ALA A 365 -8.60 8.53 -18.36
N ARG A 366 -9.60 7.67 -18.19
CA ARG A 366 -10.86 8.00 -17.51
C ARG A 366 -10.67 8.25 -16.00
N TRP A 367 -9.59 7.76 -15.40
CA TRP A 367 -9.34 7.75 -13.97
C TRP A 367 -8.00 8.43 -13.62
N ASP A 368 -7.80 9.65 -14.11
CA ASP A 368 -6.52 10.36 -13.90
C ASP A 368 -6.26 10.70 -12.43
N ALA A 369 -7.32 11.03 -11.64
CA ALA A 369 -7.19 11.24 -10.21
C ALA A 369 -6.98 9.91 -9.47
N LEU A 370 -5.94 9.84 -8.62
CA LEU A 370 -5.62 8.63 -7.86
C LEU A 370 -6.78 8.19 -6.96
N GLY A 371 -7.50 9.15 -6.38
CA GLY A 371 -8.67 8.88 -5.55
C GLY A 371 -9.77 8.14 -6.30
N GLU A 372 -10.01 8.46 -7.58
CA GLU A 372 -11.00 7.74 -8.39
C GLU A 372 -10.57 6.31 -8.68
N SER A 373 -9.32 6.10 -9.06
CA SER A 373 -8.77 4.76 -9.26
C SER A 373 -8.84 3.93 -7.99
N GLN A 374 -8.56 4.52 -6.83
CA GLN A 374 -8.69 3.85 -5.54
C GLN A 374 -10.15 3.53 -5.21
N LEU A 375 -11.07 4.47 -5.41
CA LEU A 375 -12.49 4.26 -5.14
C LEU A 375 -13.06 3.15 -6.03
N ARG A 376 -12.72 3.14 -7.33
CA ARG A 376 -13.10 2.08 -8.25
C ARG A 376 -12.65 0.71 -7.75
N LYS A 377 -11.39 0.59 -7.33
CA LYS A 377 -10.86 -0.67 -6.79
C LYS A 377 -11.67 -1.12 -5.58
N TRP A 378 -11.89 -0.23 -4.61
CA TRP A 378 -12.58 -0.57 -3.36
C TRP A 378 -14.03 -0.98 -3.61
N ILE A 379 -14.74 -0.26 -4.48
CA ILE A 379 -16.13 -0.61 -4.85
C ILE A 379 -16.18 -1.98 -5.53
N ARG A 380 -15.26 -2.28 -6.44
CA ARG A 380 -15.24 -3.58 -7.14
C ARG A 380 -14.89 -4.75 -6.25
N SER A 381 -14.07 -4.54 -5.23
CA SER A 381 -13.71 -5.60 -4.28
C SER A 381 -14.70 -5.75 -3.11
N HIS A 382 -15.55 -4.75 -2.86
CA HIS A 382 -16.51 -4.71 -1.76
C HIS A 382 -17.79 -4.01 -2.23
N GLU A 383 -18.52 -4.67 -3.13
CA GLU A 383 -19.74 -4.10 -3.71
C GLU A 383 -20.84 -3.82 -2.68
N ASP A 384 -20.91 -4.61 -1.63
CA ASP A 384 -21.85 -4.45 -0.53
C ASP A 384 -21.61 -3.14 0.23
N VAL A 385 -20.38 -2.81 0.56
CA VAL A 385 -19.98 -1.50 1.13
C VAL A 385 -20.28 -0.39 0.13
N GLY A 386 -19.96 -0.61 -1.15
CA GLY A 386 -20.25 0.32 -2.24
C GLY A 386 -21.73 0.65 -2.32
N ARG A 387 -22.61 -0.36 -2.36
CA ARG A 387 -24.07 -0.18 -2.40
C ARG A 387 -24.60 0.55 -1.18
N ARG A 388 -24.15 0.17 0.01
CA ARG A 388 -24.60 0.77 1.28
C ARG A 388 -24.27 2.25 1.39
N TRP A 389 -23.06 2.65 0.99
CA TRP A 389 -22.55 3.98 1.27
C TRP A 389 -22.49 4.92 0.07
N TYR A 390 -22.40 4.38 -1.14
CA TYR A 390 -22.23 5.17 -2.36
C TYR A 390 -23.42 5.05 -3.31
N GLY A 391 -24.23 4.00 -3.17
CA GLY A 391 -25.44 3.75 -3.96
C GLY A 391 -25.19 2.90 -5.21
N ASP A 392 -26.27 2.27 -5.70
CA ASP A 392 -26.22 1.33 -6.81
C ASP A 392 -25.75 1.96 -8.13
N ASP A 393 -26.06 3.23 -8.38
CA ASP A 393 -25.64 3.93 -9.59
C ASP A 393 -24.10 4.09 -9.64
N VAL A 394 -23.50 4.43 -8.51
CA VAL A 394 -22.04 4.55 -8.37
C VAL A 394 -21.37 3.19 -8.51
N VAL A 395 -21.95 2.15 -7.91
CA VAL A 395 -21.41 0.79 -8.06
C VAL A 395 -21.45 0.36 -9.52
N ARG A 396 -22.57 0.57 -10.23
CA ARG A 396 -22.66 0.27 -11.67
C ARG A 396 -21.65 1.06 -12.50
N TYR A 397 -21.46 2.33 -12.21
CA TYR A 397 -20.49 3.17 -12.90
C TYR A 397 -19.06 2.65 -12.79
N TYR A 398 -18.64 2.21 -11.61
CA TYR A 398 -17.29 1.71 -11.37
C TYR A 398 -17.11 0.21 -11.68
N ALA A 399 -18.18 -0.56 -11.79
CA ALA A 399 -18.13 -1.97 -12.19
C ALA A 399 -17.87 -2.16 -13.69
N GLY A 400 -18.35 -1.23 -14.52
CA GLY A 400 -18.08 -1.21 -15.97
C GLY A 400 -16.71 -0.65 -16.24
#